data_aa9c8ce82587e04fee9229b48dd435d6
#
_entry.id   aa9c8ce82587e04fee9229b48dd435d6
#
_cell.length_a   1.000
_cell.length_b   1.000
_cell.length_c   1.000
_cell.angle_alpha   90.00
_cell.angle_beta   90.00
_cell.angle_gamma   90.00
#
_symmetry.space_group_name_H-M   'P 1'
#
loop_
_entity.id
_entity.type
_entity.pdbx_description
1 polymer ?
#
loop_
_entity_poly.entity_id
_entity_poly.type
_entity_poly.pdbx_seq_one_letter_code
_entity_poly.pdbx_strand_id
1 'polypeptide(L)'
;GCFSGTMDMIKGTKGTLTIGKGPSPIIDGPERWRFRGEEKNMYDLEHEALFNSIRKGEVINNGDRMMLSTLVGIMGREAAYTGQRITWQQMLDSKQDLAPDNLTWADSFTPTPMPRPGETKFV
;
A
#
# COMPACT_ATOMS: atom_id res chain seq x y z
N GLY A 1 10.94 14.46 16.06
CA GLY A 1 10.34 14.31 14.75
C GLY A 1 10.53 12.90 14.21
N CYS A 2 9.51 12.37 13.57
CA CYS A 2 9.60 11.07 12.89
C CYS A 2 10.14 11.26 11.48
N PHE A 3 10.78 10.22 10.95
CA PHE A 3 11.15 10.17 9.52
C PHE A 3 9.88 10.28 8.67
N SER A 4 9.89 11.18 7.70
CA SER A 4 8.82 11.33 6.72
C SER A 4 9.42 11.24 5.32
N GLY A 5 8.90 10.35 4.52
CA GLY A 5 9.32 10.16 3.14
C GLY A 5 8.51 9.07 2.46
N THR A 6 8.36 9.19 1.14
CA THR A 6 7.73 8.18 0.30
C THR A 6 8.80 7.55 -0.58
N MET A 7 9.02 6.27 -0.39
CA MET A 7 10.07 5.53 -1.09
C MET A 7 9.70 4.05 -1.17
N ASP A 8 9.87 3.46 -2.33
CA ASP A 8 9.78 2.02 -2.51
C ASP A 8 11.15 1.39 -2.62
N MET A 9 11.36 0.28 -1.93
CA MET A 9 12.60 -0.48 -1.97
C MET A 9 12.29 -1.96 -2.19
N ILE A 10 12.83 -2.52 -3.26
CA ILE A 10 12.70 -3.95 -3.58
C ILE A 10 14.09 -4.58 -3.55
N LYS A 11 14.30 -5.49 -2.59
CA LYS A 11 15.55 -6.23 -2.44
C LYS A 11 15.44 -7.58 -3.15
N GLY A 12 16.31 -7.78 -4.13
CA GLY A 12 16.47 -9.05 -4.83
C GLY A 12 17.83 -9.70 -4.50
N THR A 13 18.05 -10.89 -5.03
CA THR A 13 19.32 -11.62 -4.83
C THR A 13 20.51 -10.98 -5.54
N LYS A 14 20.28 -10.15 -6.55
CA LYS A 14 21.33 -9.51 -7.36
C LYS A 14 21.38 -7.99 -7.23
N GLY A 15 20.59 -7.40 -6.34
CA GLY A 15 20.60 -5.95 -6.16
C GLY A 15 19.35 -5.42 -5.49
N THR A 16 19.32 -4.12 -5.32
CA THR A 16 18.20 -3.40 -4.70
C THR A 16 17.68 -2.33 -5.65
N LEU A 17 16.40 -2.41 -6.01
CA LEU A 17 15.70 -1.33 -6.69
C LEU A 17 15.22 -0.31 -5.67
N THR A 18 15.47 0.95 -5.91
CA THR A 18 14.95 2.07 -5.13
C THR A 18 14.20 3.05 -6.04
N ILE A 19 12.97 3.41 -5.63
CA ILE A 19 12.09 4.38 -6.31
C ILE A 19 11.73 5.47 -5.29
N GLY A 20 11.66 6.73 -5.72
CA GLY A 20 11.26 7.86 -4.87
C GLY A 20 12.37 8.45 -3.98
N LYS A 21 13.61 7.93 -4.03
CA LYS A 21 14.77 8.49 -3.29
C LYS A 21 15.57 9.51 -4.09
N GLY A 22 15.13 9.85 -5.28
CA GLY A 22 15.85 10.76 -6.17
C GLY A 22 15.09 10.93 -7.47
N PRO A 23 15.69 11.62 -8.45
CA PRO A 23 14.98 11.97 -9.68
C PRO A 23 14.67 10.78 -10.59
N SER A 24 15.20 9.60 -10.32
CA SER A 24 14.95 8.42 -11.16
C SER A 24 15.10 7.13 -10.38
N PRO A 25 14.35 6.06 -10.72
CA PRO A 25 14.57 4.72 -10.20
C PRO A 25 16.00 4.22 -10.46
N ILE A 26 16.57 3.57 -9.46
CA ILE A 26 17.95 3.04 -9.51
C ILE A 26 17.95 1.59 -9.04
N ILE A 27 18.68 0.73 -9.75
CA ILE A 27 19.08 -0.58 -9.26
C ILE A 27 20.55 -0.51 -8.86
N ASP A 28 20.84 -0.73 -7.58
CA ASP A 28 22.17 -0.89 -7.04
C ASP A 28 22.50 -2.37 -6.90
N GLY A 29 23.62 -2.80 -7.46
CA GLY A 29 24.08 -4.18 -7.50
C GLY A 29 25.33 -4.30 -8.38
N PRO A 30 25.77 -5.55 -8.69
CA PRO A 30 26.91 -5.78 -9.60
C PRO A 30 26.72 -5.12 -10.96
N GLU A 31 25.51 -5.08 -11.45
CA GLU A 31 25.12 -4.37 -12.66
C GLU A 31 24.24 -3.18 -12.28
N ARG A 32 24.87 -2.04 -12.06
CA ARG A 32 24.14 -0.82 -11.70
C ARG A 32 23.33 -0.31 -12.88
N TRP A 33 22.06 -0.04 -12.64
CA TRP A 33 21.16 0.54 -13.64
C TRP A 33 20.42 1.74 -13.09
N ARG A 34 20.14 2.71 -13.94
CA ARG A 34 19.30 3.87 -13.65
C ARG A 34 18.31 4.09 -14.79
N PHE A 35 17.07 4.37 -14.45
CA PHE A 35 16.09 4.81 -15.43
C PHE A 35 16.53 6.13 -16.08
N ARG A 36 16.46 6.20 -17.40
CA ARG A 36 16.80 7.39 -18.20
C ARG A 36 15.68 7.83 -19.13
N GLY A 37 14.48 7.24 -18.99
CA GLY A 37 13.30 7.60 -19.74
C GLY A 37 12.67 8.89 -19.22
N GLU A 38 11.72 9.41 -19.97
CA GLU A 38 10.86 10.51 -19.53
C GLU A 38 9.96 10.04 -18.38
N GLU A 39 9.97 10.76 -17.28
CA GLU A 39 9.05 10.51 -16.18
C GLU A 39 7.68 11.09 -16.56
N LYS A 40 6.73 10.21 -16.84
CA LYS A 40 5.34 10.58 -17.06
C LYS A 40 4.59 10.62 -15.74
N ASN A 41 3.67 11.57 -15.62
CA ASN A 41 2.78 11.63 -14.48
C ASN A 41 1.87 10.39 -14.47
N MET A 42 1.88 9.65 -13.36
CA MET A 42 1.08 8.42 -13.23
C MET A 42 -0.42 8.68 -13.33
N TYR A 43 -0.90 9.83 -12.88
CA TYR A 43 -2.31 10.20 -12.98
C TYR A 43 -2.74 10.49 -14.41
N ASP A 44 -1.87 11.11 -15.21
CA ASP A 44 -2.15 11.34 -16.63
C ASP A 44 -2.23 10.01 -17.38
N LEU A 45 -1.31 9.07 -17.08
CA LEU A 45 -1.32 7.73 -17.67
C LEU A 45 -2.58 6.94 -17.27
N GLU A 46 -3.02 7.06 -16.02
CA GLU A 46 -4.26 6.44 -15.53
C GLU A 46 -5.47 6.95 -16.30
N HIS A 47 -5.61 8.28 -16.42
CA HIS A 47 -6.71 8.91 -17.14
C HIS A 47 -6.67 8.58 -18.64
N GLU A 48 -5.49 8.57 -19.25
CA GLU A 48 -5.32 8.16 -20.65
C GLU A 48 -5.80 6.72 -20.85
N ALA A 49 -5.41 5.80 -19.98
CA ALA A 49 -5.85 4.40 -20.04
C ALA A 49 -7.37 4.28 -19.89
N LEU A 50 -7.96 5.00 -18.92
CA LEU A 50 -9.40 5.01 -18.69
C LEU A 50 -10.17 5.53 -19.93
N PHE A 51 -9.81 6.69 -20.45
CA PHE A 51 -10.49 7.27 -21.60
C PHE A 51 -10.33 6.40 -22.86
N ASN A 52 -9.17 5.79 -23.05
CA ASN A 52 -8.95 4.88 -24.18
C ASN A 52 -9.82 3.63 -24.05
N SER A 53 -9.97 3.05 -22.85
CA SER A 53 -10.84 1.90 -22.62
C SER A 53 -12.31 2.22 -22.92
N ILE A 54 -12.79 3.40 -22.47
CA ILE A 54 -14.15 3.87 -22.74
C ILE A 54 -14.38 4.03 -24.25
N ARG A 55 -13.45 4.70 -24.97
CA ARG A 55 -13.57 4.92 -26.41
C ARG A 55 -13.55 3.63 -27.22
N LYS A 56 -12.83 2.60 -26.75
CA LYS A 56 -12.73 1.29 -27.41
C LYS A 56 -13.85 0.33 -26.99
N GLY A 57 -14.61 0.63 -25.95
CA GLY A 57 -15.57 -0.29 -25.34
C GLY A 57 -14.91 -1.45 -24.60
N GLU A 58 -13.64 -1.30 -24.21
CA GLU A 58 -12.90 -2.32 -23.46
C GLU A 58 -13.06 -2.06 -21.95
N VAL A 59 -13.32 -3.12 -21.18
CA VAL A 59 -13.47 -3.00 -19.73
C VAL A 59 -12.12 -3.23 -19.04
N ILE A 60 -11.64 -2.24 -18.30
CA ILE A 60 -10.51 -2.41 -17.38
C ILE A 60 -11.07 -2.77 -16.00
N ASN A 61 -10.89 -4.01 -15.57
CA ASN A 61 -11.27 -4.45 -14.23
C ASN A 61 -10.02 -4.75 -13.39
N ASN A 62 -9.72 -3.85 -12.47
CA ASN A 62 -8.61 -3.96 -11.52
C ASN A 62 -9.08 -4.30 -10.10
N GLY A 63 -10.33 -4.69 -9.90
CA GLY A 63 -10.93 -4.92 -8.58
C GLY A 63 -10.14 -5.88 -7.71
N ASP A 64 -9.82 -7.06 -8.21
CA ASP A 64 -9.05 -8.08 -7.47
C ASP A 64 -7.65 -7.58 -7.12
N ARG A 65 -6.99 -6.96 -8.08
CA ARG A 65 -5.65 -6.40 -7.87
C ARG A 65 -5.66 -5.29 -6.82
N MET A 66 -6.64 -4.40 -6.87
CA MET A 66 -6.81 -3.31 -5.90
C MET A 66 -7.04 -3.88 -4.50
N MET A 67 -7.96 -4.85 -4.37
CA MET A 67 -8.26 -5.51 -3.09
C MET A 67 -7.00 -6.14 -2.48
N LEU A 68 -6.28 -6.95 -3.24
CA LEU A 68 -5.07 -7.63 -2.77
C LEU A 68 -3.97 -6.63 -2.38
N SER A 69 -3.76 -5.60 -3.17
CA SER A 69 -2.76 -4.56 -2.88
C SER A 69 -3.10 -3.78 -1.62
N THR A 70 -4.37 -3.44 -1.42
CA THR A 70 -4.85 -2.77 -0.21
C THR A 70 -4.68 -3.66 1.01
N LEU A 71 -4.98 -4.95 0.90
CA LEU A 71 -4.82 -5.91 1.99
C LEU A 71 -3.35 -6.06 2.42
N VAL A 72 -2.40 -6.00 1.49
CA VAL A 72 -0.95 -5.96 1.83
C VAL A 72 -0.62 -4.74 2.68
N GLY A 73 -1.14 -3.57 2.34
CA GLY A 73 -0.94 -2.35 3.12
C GLY A 73 -1.53 -2.46 4.54
N ILE A 74 -2.76 -3.01 4.64
CA ILE A 74 -3.42 -3.26 5.93
C ILE A 74 -2.61 -4.28 6.75
N MET A 75 -2.14 -5.35 6.14
CA MET A 75 -1.30 -6.37 6.79
C MET A 75 -0.02 -5.76 7.38
N GLY A 76 0.63 -4.84 6.65
CA GLY A 76 1.79 -4.10 7.15
C GLY A 76 1.46 -3.22 8.36
N ARG A 77 0.32 -2.52 8.32
CA ARG A 77 -0.20 -1.73 9.45
C ARG A 77 -0.45 -2.62 10.67
N GLU A 78 -1.15 -3.74 10.52
CA GLU A 78 -1.47 -4.65 11.61
C GLU A 78 -0.20 -5.27 12.22
N ALA A 79 0.77 -5.66 11.39
CA ALA A 79 2.06 -6.13 11.87
C ALA A 79 2.80 -5.07 12.70
N ALA A 80 2.77 -3.81 12.27
CA ALA A 80 3.37 -2.70 13.02
C ALA A 80 2.61 -2.40 14.32
N TYR A 81 1.30 -2.44 14.32
CA TYR A 81 0.45 -2.12 15.48
C TYR A 81 0.46 -3.20 16.55
N THR A 82 0.55 -4.45 16.15
CA THR A 82 0.56 -5.59 17.09
C THR A 82 1.97 -6.02 17.49
N GLY A 83 3.00 -5.69 16.69
CA GLY A 83 4.35 -6.21 16.82
C GLY A 83 4.45 -7.71 16.51
N GLN A 84 3.45 -8.28 15.82
CA GLN A 84 3.36 -9.70 15.51
C GLN A 84 3.72 -9.99 14.06
N ARG A 85 4.17 -11.21 13.80
CA ARG A 85 4.23 -11.74 12.45
C ARG A 85 2.82 -12.17 12.03
N ILE A 86 2.29 -11.54 11.01
CA ILE A 86 0.97 -11.83 10.45
C ILE A 86 1.14 -12.51 9.11
N THR A 87 0.45 -13.62 8.91
CA THR A 87 0.42 -14.33 7.64
C THR A 87 -0.73 -13.83 6.77
N TRP A 88 -0.62 -14.09 5.47
CA TRP A 88 -1.68 -13.77 4.51
C TRP A 88 -3.02 -14.42 4.89
N GLN A 89 -2.98 -15.69 5.27
CA GLN A 89 -4.19 -16.41 5.66
C GLN A 89 -4.84 -15.80 6.91
N GLN A 90 -4.05 -15.42 7.91
CA GLN A 90 -4.58 -14.72 9.09
C GLN A 90 -5.27 -13.42 8.71
N MET A 91 -4.71 -12.65 7.74
CA MET A 91 -5.39 -11.43 7.27
C MET A 91 -6.72 -11.71 6.60
N LEU A 92 -6.81 -12.78 5.78
CA LEU A 92 -8.05 -13.18 5.13
C LEU A 92 -9.12 -13.67 6.13
N ASP A 93 -8.70 -14.31 7.21
CA ASP A 93 -9.57 -14.86 8.24
C ASP A 93 -9.93 -13.84 9.34
N SER A 94 -9.30 -12.66 9.32
CA SER A 94 -9.51 -11.61 10.32
C SER A 94 -10.98 -11.21 10.40
N LYS A 95 -11.45 -11.05 11.62
CA LYS A 95 -12.78 -10.53 11.95
C LYS A 95 -12.75 -9.07 12.42
N GLN A 96 -11.62 -8.41 12.23
CA GLN A 96 -11.47 -7.01 12.62
C GLN A 96 -12.50 -6.16 11.87
N ASP A 97 -13.33 -5.47 12.63
CA ASP A 97 -14.21 -4.44 12.14
C ASP A 97 -13.80 -3.11 12.81
N LEU A 98 -13.47 -2.14 11.99
CA LEU A 98 -13.08 -0.79 12.44
C LEU A 98 -14.20 0.22 12.16
N ALA A 99 -15.32 -0.22 11.56
CA ALA A 99 -16.45 0.64 11.35
C ALA A 99 -17.14 0.93 12.69
N PRO A 100 -17.44 2.18 13.01
CA PRO A 100 -18.23 2.49 14.20
C PRO A 100 -19.65 1.94 14.06
N ASP A 101 -20.14 1.27 15.10
CA ASP A 101 -21.54 0.84 15.17
C ASP A 101 -22.46 2.07 15.20
N ASN A 102 -23.49 2.07 14.37
CA ASN A 102 -24.60 3.06 14.42
C ASN A 102 -24.17 4.52 14.37
N LEU A 103 -23.32 4.91 13.42
CA LEU A 103 -22.96 6.32 13.20
C LEU A 103 -24.19 7.15 12.87
N THR A 104 -24.54 8.07 13.76
CA THR A 104 -25.50 9.16 13.50
C THR A 104 -24.79 10.51 13.56
N TRP A 105 -25.40 11.57 13.01
CA TRP A 105 -24.85 12.92 13.08
C TRP A 105 -24.73 13.48 14.50
N ALA A 106 -25.36 12.84 15.46
CA ALA A 106 -25.38 13.24 16.87
C ALA A 106 -24.39 12.46 17.75
N ASP A 107 -23.75 11.41 17.22
CA ASP A 107 -22.90 10.54 18.03
C ASP A 107 -21.53 11.15 18.29
N SER A 108 -21.10 11.08 19.53
CA SER A 108 -19.73 11.34 19.93
C SER A 108 -18.90 10.07 19.73
N PHE A 109 -18.01 10.08 18.74
CA PHE A 109 -17.07 9.00 18.54
C PHE A 109 -15.95 9.04 19.59
N THR A 110 -15.79 7.95 20.33
CA THR A 110 -14.62 7.75 21.21
C THR A 110 -13.62 6.89 20.45
N PRO A 111 -12.44 7.43 20.11
CA PRO A 111 -11.42 6.65 19.43
C PRO A 111 -10.99 5.45 20.28
N THR A 112 -10.71 4.33 19.61
CA THR A 112 -10.09 3.19 20.27
C THR A 112 -8.71 3.57 20.82
N PRO A 113 -8.24 2.97 21.93
CA PRO A 113 -6.91 3.22 22.45
C PRO A 113 -5.84 3.02 21.38
N MET A 114 -4.80 3.84 21.43
CA MET A 114 -3.68 3.70 20.49
C MET A 114 -3.05 2.31 20.61
N PRO A 115 -2.85 1.59 19.52
CA PRO A 115 -2.25 0.26 19.57
C PRO A 115 -0.81 0.32 20.07
N ARG A 116 -0.42 -0.71 20.82
CA ARG A 116 0.92 -0.87 21.40
C ARG A 116 1.53 -2.18 20.90
N PRO A 117 2.66 -2.12 20.16
CA PRO A 117 3.34 -3.33 19.71
C PRO A 117 3.71 -4.25 20.87
N GLY A 118 3.40 -5.54 20.73
CA GLY A 118 3.62 -6.55 21.77
C GLY A 118 2.49 -6.68 22.82
N GLU A 119 1.59 -5.69 22.93
CA GLU A 119 0.43 -5.71 23.82
C GLU A 119 -0.88 -5.89 23.05
N THR A 120 -1.03 -5.15 21.96
CA THR A 120 -2.22 -5.21 21.10
C THR A 120 -2.26 -6.55 20.37
N LYS A 121 -3.39 -7.24 20.45
CA LYS A 121 -3.59 -8.52 19.76
C LYS A 121 -4.14 -8.31 18.37
N PHE A 122 -3.69 -9.14 17.45
CA PHE A 122 -4.34 -9.29 16.15
C PHE A 122 -5.62 -10.12 16.31
N VAL A 123 -6.73 -9.69 15.69
CA VAL A 123 -8.06 -10.30 15.81
C VAL A 123 -8.57 -10.79 14.47
#